data_06c8740ba980d323d5119b38147f7b6c
#
_entry.id   06c8740ba980d323d5119b38147f7b6c
#
_cell.length_a   1.000
_cell.length_b   1.000
_cell.length_c   1.000
_cell.angle_alpha   90.00
_cell.angle_beta   90.00
_cell.angle_gamma   90.00
#
_symmetry.space_group_name_H-M   'P 1'
#
loop_
_entity.id
_entity.type
_entity.pdbx_description
1 polymer ?
#
loop_
_entity_poly.entity_id
_entity_poly.type
_entity_poly.pdbx_seq_one_letter_code
_entity_poly.pdbx_strand_id
1 'polypeptide(L)'
;MDHKQLKEFPNDFLWGSASAAYQVEGAWQEDGKGASVWDDFVRIPGKTFKATNGDVAVDHYHRFKEDVALMKEQGLKTYRFSIAWTRIFPEGRGEVNQAGLDFYLALIDELIKAGIEPMVTLYHWDLPRALQEEYGGWESRKIIEDFTNYAAVLFEAFRGKVHYWVSLNEQNIFTSLGYLLAAHPPGVTDPKRMYEVNHIANLANASVINKFHEMKIPGKIGPSFAYSPNYPINSDPKNILAAENAEDLMAHYWLDVYLWGEYPIAAMNLSLIHISEPTRPRLI
;
A
#
# COMPACT_ATOMS: atom_id res chain seq x y z
N MET A 1 15.93 8.32 37.96
CA MET A 1 15.40 7.20 37.16
C MET A 1 16.59 6.61 36.43
N ASP A 2 17.01 5.38 36.77
CA ASP A 2 18.03 4.71 35.99
C ASP A 2 17.46 4.38 34.62
N HIS A 3 17.91 5.08 33.60
CA HIS A 3 17.59 4.73 32.21
C HIS A 3 18.21 3.34 31.99
N LYS A 4 17.37 2.31 31.87
CA LYS A 4 17.82 1.00 31.38
C LYS A 4 18.59 1.25 30.08
N GLN A 5 19.86 0.82 30.04
CA GLN A 5 20.61 0.85 28.80
C GLN A 5 19.79 0.13 27.73
N LEU A 6 19.42 0.84 26.66
CA LEU A 6 18.77 0.24 25.53
C LEU A 6 19.73 -0.80 24.94
N LYS A 7 19.22 -1.97 24.65
CA LYS A 7 20.00 -2.99 23.94
C LYS A 7 20.34 -2.43 22.55
N GLU A 8 21.52 -2.70 22.06
CA GLU A 8 21.91 -2.41 20.69
C GLU A 8 20.97 -3.14 19.72
N PHE A 9 20.74 -2.54 18.55
CA PHE A 9 20.01 -3.22 17.48
C PHE A 9 20.81 -4.45 17.03
N PRO A 10 20.13 -5.53 16.57
CA PRO A 10 20.82 -6.67 15.98
C PRO A 10 21.71 -6.24 14.81
N ASN A 11 22.83 -6.93 14.61
CA ASN A 11 23.78 -6.61 13.53
C ASN A 11 23.16 -6.76 12.13
N ASP A 12 22.11 -7.57 12.00
CA ASP A 12 21.37 -7.84 10.78
C ASP A 12 20.12 -6.93 10.64
N PHE A 13 19.96 -5.93 11.50
CA PHE A 13 18.86 -4.97 11.40
C PHE A 13 18.95 -4.16 10.11
N LEU A 14 17.86 -4.14 9.33
CA LEU A 14 17.79 -3.49 8.04
C LEU A 14 17.47 -2.00 8.18
N TRP A 15 18.50 -1.17 8.28
CA TRP A 15 18.36 0.29 8.19
C TRP A 15 18.11 0.69 6.75
N GLY A 16 17.05 1.47 6.48
CA GLY A 16 16.68 1.80 5.11
C GLY A 16 15.82 3.03 4.96
N SER A 17 15.42 3.25 3.72
CA SER A 17 14.48 4.30 3.34
C SER A 17 13.33 3.74 2.51
N ALA A 18 12.29 4.55 2.29
CA ALA A 18 11.12 4.17 1.51
C ALA A 18 10.71 5.28 0.54
N SER A 19 10.13 4.86 -0.60
CA SER A 19 9.47 5.75 -1.55
C SER A 19 8.21 5.09 -2.13
N ALA A 20 7.46 5.84 -2.92
CA ALA A 20 6.33 5.32 -3.70
C ALA A 20 6.47 5.72 -5.17
N ALA A 21 6.08 4.82 -6.08
CA ALA A 21 6.23 4.98 -7.51
C ALA A 21 5.72 6.35 -8.00
N TYR A 22 4.48 6.70 -7.68
CA TYR A 22 3.88 7.97 -8.11
C TYR A 22 4.65 9.21 -7.60
N GLN A 23 5.27 9.11 -6.42
CA GLN A 23 5.96 10.25 -5.79
C GLN A 23 7.35 10.51 -6.38
N VAL A 24 8.02 9.49 -6.97
CA VAL A 24 9.42 9.60 -7.34
C VAL A 24 9.71 9.31 -8.81
N GLU A 25 8.95 8.44 -9.48
CA GLU A 25 9.34 7.90 -10.77
C GLU A 25 9.29 8.93 -11.91
N GLY A 26 8.22 9.69 -12.03
CA GLY A 26 7.97 10.46 -13.24
C GLY A 26 7.66 9.56 -14.45
N ALA A 27 8.07 9.97 -15.65
CA ALA A 27 7.90 9.19 -16.89
C ALA A 27 6.47 8.63 -17.07
N TRP A 28 5.47 9.46 -16.77
CA TRP A 28 4.08 9.04 -16.56
C TRP A 28 3.37 8.51 -17.80
N GLN A 29 3.89 8.80 -19.00
CA GLN A 29 3.37 8.32 -20.29
C GLN A 29 4.42 7.54 -21.10
N GLU A 30 5.55 7.15 -20.49
CA GLU A 30 6.63 6.50 -21.19
C GLU A 30 6.53 4.98 -21.11
N ASP A 31 7.09 4.31 -22.12
CA ASP A 31 7.23 2.85 -22.21
C ASP A 31 5.92 2.09 -21.98
N GLY A 32 4.82 2.65 -22.48
CA GLY A 32 3.50 2.02 -22.41
C GLY A 32 2.80 2.09 -21.04
N LYS A 33 3.29 2.90 -20.10
CA LYS A 33 2.62 3.09 -18.81
C LYS A 33 1.20 3.64 -19.01
N GLY A 34 0.20 2.98 -18.41
CA GLY A 34 -1.19 3.47 -18.34
C GLY A 34 -1.37 4.57 -17.30
N ALA A 35 -2.51 5.26 -17.34
CA ALA A 35 -2.84 6.27 -16.35
C ALA A 35 -3.35 5.63 -15.05
N SER A 36 -2.98 6.22 -13.92
CA SER A 36 -3.50 5.92 -12.60
C SER A 36 -4.58 6.94 -12.19
N VAL A 37 -5.34 6.62 -11.16
CA VAL A 37 -6.32 7.56 -10.56
C VAL A 37 -5.67 8.86 -10.06
N TRP A 38 -4.38 8.85 -9.69
CA TRP A 38 -3.65 10.02 -9.28
C TRP A 38 -3.35 10.96 -10.44
N ASP A 39 -3.10 10.43 -11.64
CA ASP A 39 -2.83 11.25 -12.83
C ASP A 39 -4.00 12.18 -13.15
N ASP A 40 -5.23 11.75 -12.91
CA ASP A 40 -6.42 12.58 -13.08
C ASP A 40 -6.69 13.46 -11.86
N PHE A 41 -6.56 12.93 -10.65
CA PHE A 41 -6.91 13.63 -9.42
C PHE A 41 -6.07 14.89 -9.20
N VAL A 42 -4.77 14.86 -9.48
CA VAL A 42 -3.88 16.02 -9.33
C VAL A 42 -4.19 17.14 -10.32
N ARG A 43 -4.90 16.84 -11.41
CA ARG A 43 -5.33 17.83 -12.42
C ARG A 43 -6.62 18.55 -12.05
N ILE A 44 -7.31 18.10 -11.00
CA ILE A 44 -8.49 18.78 -10.47
C ILE A 44 -8.01 20.03 -9.70
N PRO A 45 -8.50 21.24 -10.04
CA PRO A 45 -8.08 22.45 -9.36
C PRO A 45 -8.24 22.39 -7.84
N GLY A 46 -7.18 22.74 -7.10
CA GLY A 46 -7.17 22.79 -5.63
C GLY A 46 -6.94 21.45 -4.92
N LYS A 47 -6.76 20.34 -5.64
CA LYS A 47 -6.49 19.02 -5.02
C LYS A 47 -5.04 18.84 -4.60
N THR A 48 -4.11 19.55 -5.22
CA THR A 48 -2.69 19.52 -4.83
C THR A 48 -2.17 20.93 -4.58
N PHE A 49 -1.16 21.06 -3.71
CA PHE A 49 -0.53 22.34 -3.43
C PHE A 49 0.12 22.89 -4.71
N LYS A 50 -0.26 24.12 -5.10
CA LYS A 50 0.24 24.79 -6.31
C LYS A 50 0.14 23.96 -7.60
N ALA A 51 -0.87 23.08 -7.70
CA ALA A 51 -1.08 22.18 -8.85
C ALA A 51 0.14 21.27 -9.14
N THR A 52 0.88 20.87 -8.10
CA THR A 52 1.97 19.89 -8.25
C THR A 52 1.43 18.55 -8.69
N ASN A 53 2.21 17.82 -9.49
CA ASN A 53 1.87 16.50 -10.04
C ASN A 53 3.08 15.57 -10.04
N GLY A 54 2.87 14.31 -10.43
CA GLY A 54 3.90 13.28 -10.52
C GLY A 54 4.50 13.09 -11.91
N ASP A 55 4.25 14.00 -12.87
CA ASP A 55 4.60 13.78 -14.28
C ASP A 55 6.11 13.59 -14.49
N VAL A 56 6.92 14.36 -13.75
CA VAL A 56 8.38 14.27 -13.75
C VAL A 56 8.89 13.80 -12.38
N ALA A 57 8.27 14.27 -11.28
CA ALA A 57 8.68 14.01 -9.90
C ALA A 57 10.19 14.28 -9.68
N VAL A 58 10.96 13.28 -9.21
CA VAL A 58 12.42 13.35 -9.13
C VAL A 58 13.11 12.56 -10.26
N ASP A 59 12.32 12.13 -11.22
CA ASP A 59 12.80 11.40 -12.42
C ASP A 59 13.55 10.10 -12.10
N HIS A 60 13.09 9.41 -11.04
CA HIS A 60 13.70 8.16 -10.61
C HIS A 60 13.69 7.08 -11.71
N TYR A 61 12.68 7.10 -12.59
CA TYR A 61 12.57 6.17 -13.72
C TYR A 61 13.83 6.15 -14.58
N HIS A 62 14.39 7.32 -14.91
CA HIS A 62 15.61 7.43 -15.70
C HIS A 62 16.88 7.42 -14.84
N ARG A 63 16.78 7.86 -13.58
CA ARG A 63 17.94 8.12 -12.71
C ARG A 63 18.14 7.08 -11.61
N PHE A 64 17.41 5.98 -11.59
CA PHE A 64 17.46 5.00 -10.51
C PHE A 64 18.89 4.48 -10.20
N LYS A 65 19.79 4.41 -11.20
CA LYS A 65 21.18 3.98 -10.97
C LYS A 65 21.98 4.99 -10.15
N GLU A 66 21.75 6.29 -10.40
CA GLU A 66 22.35 7.37 -9.62
C GLU A 66 21.79 7.36 -8.20
N ASP A 67 20.48 7.21 -8.08
CA ASP A 67 19.79 7.17 -6.78
C ASP A 67 20.25 5.97 -5.94
N VAL A 68 20.39 4.79 -6.54
CA VAL A 68 20.94 3.60 -5.85
C VAL A 68 22.39 3.80 -5.44
N ALA A 69 23.19 4.50 -6.23
CA ALA A 69 24.57 4.85 -5.86
C ALA A 69 24.60 5.76 -4.62
N LEU A 70 23.71 6.77 -4.55
CA LEU A 70 23.55 7.64 -3.39
C LEU A 70 23.07 6.87 -2.15
N MET A 71 22.12 5.95 -2.31
CA MET A 71 21.65 5.09 -1.21
C MET A 71 22.79 4.23 -0.65
N LYS A 72 23.64 3.69 -1.53
CA LYS A 72 24.83 2.94 -1.13
C LYS A 72 25.83 3.80 -0.37
N GLU A 73 26.08 5.02 -0.83
CA GLU A 73 26.96 5.99 -0.16
C GLU A 73 26.45 6.34 1.25
N GLN A 74 25.13 6.47 1.42
CA GLN A 74 24.48 6.69 2.70
C GLN A 74 24.52 5.45 3.62
N GLY A 75 24.92 4.30 3.13
CA GLY A 75 25.02 3.07 3.89
C GLY A 75 23.71 2.35 4.14
N LEU A 76 22.67 2.62 3.33
CA LEU A 76 21.36 1.94 3.45
C LEU A 76 21.54 0.43 3.25
N LYS A 77 20.79 -0.34 4.03
CA LYS A 77 20.75 -1.82 3.98
C LYS A 77 19.51 -2.35 3.30
N THR A 78 18.45 -1.55 3.23
CA THR A 78 17.21 -1.87 2.50
C THR A 78 16.63 -0.62 1.87
N TYR A 79 15.96 -0.82 0.74
CA TYR A 79 15.15 0.21 0.09
C TYR A 79 13.76 -0.35 -0.21
N ARG A 80 12.73 0.29 0.39
CA ARG A 80 11.34 -0.02 0.11
C ARG A 80 10.83 0.90 -1.00
N PHE A 81 10.28 0.32 -2.06
CA PHE A 81 9.66 1.04 -3.16
C PHE A 81 8.38 0.34 -3.60
N SER A 82 7.48 1.07 -4.22
CA SER A 82 6.28 0.47 -4.79
C SER A 82 6.42 0.25 -6.29
N ILE A 83 5.65 -0.71 -6.79
CA ILE A 83 5.49 -0.96 -8.22
C ILE A 83 4.28 -0.18 -8.72
N ALA A 84 4.43 0.67 -9.74
CA ALA A 84 3.30 1.26 -10.42
C ALA A 84 2.53 0.17 -11.17
N TRP A 85 1.32 -0.17 -10.69
CA TRP A 85 0.49 -1.21 -11.31
C TRP A 85 0.30 -0.96 -12.80
N THR A 86 0.10 0.31 -13.18
CA THR A 86 -0.08 0.73 -14.58
C THR A 86 1.16 0.61 -15.45
N ARG A 87 2.37 0.41 -14.90
CA ARG A 87 3.56 0.05 -15.69
C ARG A 87 3.55 -1.43 -16.07
N ILE A 88 2.97 -2.27 -15.23
CA ILE A 88 2.89 -3.72 -15.45
C ILE A 88 1.68 -4.08 -16.30
N PHE A 89 0.53 -3.53 -15.97
CA PHE A 89 -0.72 -3.66 -16.70
C PHE A 89 -1.29 -2.26 -16.98
N PRO A 90 -1.08 -1.69 -18.16
CA PRO A 90 -1.55 -0.33 -18.49
C PRO A 90 -3.04 -0.12 -18.24
N GLU A 91 -3.87 -1.14 -18.53
CA GLU A 91 -5.31 -1.13 -18.29
C GLU A 91 -5.71 -1.87 -16.99
N GLY A 92 -4.73 -2.13 -16.10
CA GLY A 92 -4.93 -2.83 -14.83
C GLY A 92 -4.97 -4.36 -14.94
N ARG A 93 -5.12 -4.90 -16.13
CA ARG A 93 -5.14 -6.34 -16.47
C ARG A 93 -4.85 -6.57 -17.95
N GLY A 94 -4.84 -7.83 -18.39
CA GLY A 94 -4.59 -8.22 -19.79
C GLY A 94 -3.13 -8.59 -20.04
N GLU A 95 -2.53 -8.02 -21.07
CA GLU A 95 -1.13 -8.32 -21.42
C GLU A 95 -0.16 -7.56 -20.52
N VAL A 96 0.90 -8.25 -20.12
CA VAL A 96 1.98 -7.66 -19.33
C VAL A 96 2.79 -6.70 -20.20
N ASN A 97 2.96 -5.47 -19.75
CA ASN A 97 3.87 -4.52 -20.38
C ASN A 97 5.32 -4.88 -19.98
N GLN A 98 6.02 -5.50 -20.91
CA GLN A 98 7.39 -5.98 -20.67
C GLN A 98 8.37 -4.85 -20.31
N ALA A 99 8.24 -3.67 -20.91
CA ALA A 99 9.12 -2.54 -20.60
C ALA A 99 9.00 -2.09 -19.14
N GLY A 100 7.79 -2.07 -18.60
CA GLY A 100 7.57 -1.79 -17.17
C GLY A 100 8.17 -2.86 -16.26
N LEU A 101 8.04 -4.13 -16.63
CA LEU A 101 8.63 -5.23 -15.87
C LEU A 101 10.16 -5.20 -15.90
N ASP A 102 10.75 -4.91 -17.06
CA ASP A 102 12.20 -4.81 -17.25
C ASP A 102 12.82 -3.65 -16.44
N PHE A 103 12.11 -2.51 -16.33
CA PHE A 103 12.51 -1.40 -15.47
C PHE A 103 12.66 -1.84 -14.01
N TYR A 104 11.66 -2.50 -13.44
CA TYR A 104 11.74 -2.93 -12.04
C TYR A 104 12.74 -4.06 -11.82
N LEU A 105 12.93 -4.96 -12.78
CA LEU A 105 14.00 -5.96 -12.73
C LEU A 105 15.38 -5.28 -12.71
N ALA A 106 15.58 -4.26 -13.53
CA ALA A 106 16.84 -3.51 -13.56
C ALA A 106 17.09 -2.75 -12.25
N LEU A 107 16.07 -2.13 -11.66
CA LEU A 107 16.15 -1.48 -10.35
C LEU A 107 16.51 -2.48 -9.25
N ILE A 108 15.81 -3.63 -9.19
CA ILE A 108 16.07 -4.70 -8.21
C ILE A 108 17.52 -5.21 -8.35
N ASP A 109 17.98 -5.47 -9.58
CA ASP A 109 19.33 -5.96 -9.82
C ASP A 109 20.40 -4.94 -9.41
N GLU A 110 20.16 -3.64 -9.62
CA GLU A 110 21.09 -2.59 -9.19
C GLU A 110 21.14 -2.47 -7.66
N LEU A 111 20.00 -2.60 -6.97
CA LEU A 111 19.93 -2.64 -5.50
C LEU A 111 20.74 -3.82 -4.95
N ILE A 112 20.50 -5.03 -5.46
CA ILE A 112 21.22 -6.25 -5.04
C ILE A 112 22.72 -6.10 -5.26
N LYS A 113 23.14 -5.60 -6.42
CA LYS A 113 24.53 -5.31 -6.73
C LYS A 113 25.16 -4.27 -5.79
N ALA A 114 24.37 -3.31 -5.32
CA ALA A 114 24.79 -2.32 -4.33
C ALA A 114 24.87 -2.89 -2.89
N GLY A 115 24.37 -4.09 -2.63
CA GLY A 115 24.25 -4.71 -1.30
C GLY A 115 23.09 -4.16 -0.50
N ILE A 116 22.03 -3.69 -1.17
CA ILE A 116 20.80 -3.14 -0.60
C ILE A 116 19.67 -4.14 -0.84
N GLU A 117 19.03 -4.60 0.23
CA GLU A 117 17.89 -5.53 0.17
C GLU A 117 16.66 -4.81 -0.40
N PRO A 118 16.08 -5.29 -1.52
CA PRO A 118 14.86 -4.72 -2.07
C PRO A 118 13.64 -5.15 -1.24
N MET A 119 12.79 -4.18 -0.86
CA MET A 119 11.50 -4.42 -0.24
C MET A 119 10.41 -3.85 -1.16
N VAL A 120 9.60 -4.74 -1.73
CA VAL A 120 8.61 -4.36 -2.76
C VAL A 120 7.24 -4.14 -2.16
N THR A 121 6.64 -3.00 -2.44
CA THR A 121 5.23 -2.69 -2.15
C THR A 121 4.41 -2.89 -3.41
N LEU A 122 3.40 -3.78 -3.36
CA LEU A 122 2.56 -4.09 -4.52
C LEU A 122 1.60 -2.94 -4.86
N TYR A 123 1.02 -2.30 -3.85
CA TYR A 123 0.06 -1.21 -4.05
C TYR A 123 0.33 -0.04 -3.11
N HIS A 124 0.56 1.15 -3.71
CA HIS A 124 0.75 2.41 -2.98
C HIS A 124 -0.13 3.51 -3.58
N TRP A 125 -1.45 3.21 -3.66
CA TRP A 125 -2.57 4.11 -3.95
C TRP A 125 -2.76 4.49 -5.43
N ASP A 126 -1.92 4.02 -6.31
CA ASP A 126 -1.90 4.32 -7.75
C ASP A 126 -2.71 3.31 -8.58
N LEU A 127 -4.00 3.15 -8.22
CA LEU A 127 -4.94 2.28 -8.92
C LEU A 127 -4.99 2.63 -10.41
N PRO A 128 -4.95 1.64 -11.32
CA PRO A 128 -5.21 1.88 -12.74
C PRO A 128 -6.55 2.57 -12.97
N ARG A 129 -6.52 3.70 -13.72
CA ARG A 129 -7.72 4.48 -14.04
C ARG A 129 -8.78 3.61 -14.72
N ALA A 130 -8.38 2.74 -15.64
CA ALA A 130 -9.30 1.86 -16.35
C ALA A 130 -10.16 0.99 -15.43
N LEU A 131 -9.57 0.47 -14.33
CA LEU A 131 -10.31 -0.33 -13.35
C LEU A 131 -11.28 0.54 -12.52
N GLN A 132 -10.90 1.78 -12.24
CA GLN A 132 -11.78 2.75 -11.57
C GLN A 132 -12.96 3.10 -12.45
N GLU A 133 -12.75 3.34 -13.75
CA GLU A 133 -13.78 3.71 -14.71
C GLU A 133 -14.71 2.53 -15.03
N GLU A 134 -14.19 1.32 -15.16
CA GLU A 134 -14.99 0.16 -15.57
C GLU A 134 -15.94 -0.34 -14.49
N TYR A 135 -15.46 -0.42 -13.23
CA TYR A 135 -16.23 -1.04 -12.15
C TYR A 135 -16.09 -0.36 -10.77
N GLY A 136 -15.50 0.83 -10.70
CA GLY A 136 -15.30 1.56 -9.45
C GLY A 136 -14.08 1.12 -8.63
N GLY A 137 -13.16 0.36 -9.22
CA GLY A 137 -11.92 -0.05 -8.57
C GLY A 137 -12.16 -0.80 -7.25
N TRP A 138 -11.68 -0.25 -6.13
CA TRP A 138 -11.83 -0.85 -4.80
C TRP A 138 -13.28 -0.96 -4.28
N GLU A 139 -14.26 -0.39 -4.96
CA GLU A 139 -15.68 -0.56 -4.61
C GLU A 139 -16.28 -1.87 -5.14
N SER A 140 -15.57 -2.58 -6.00
CA SER A 140 -16.03 -3.83 -6.59
C SER A 140 -15.16 -5.02 -6.17
N ARG A 141 -15.80 -6.15 -5.88
CA ARG A 141 -15.09 -7.43 -5.63
C ARG A 141 -14.26 -7.93 -6.83
N LYS A 142 -14.48 -7.39 -8.05
CA LYS A 142 -13.65 -7.70 -9.22
C LYS A 142 -12.17 -7.37 -9.01
N ILE A 143 -11.88 -6.33 -8.21
CA ILE A 143 -10.51 -5.92 -7.88
C ILE A 143 -9.71 -7.04 -7.22
N ILE A 144 -10.36 -7.97 -6.51
CA ILE A 144 -9.69 -9.07 -5.81
C ILE A 144 -8.93 -9.94 -6.81
N GLU A 145 -9.57 -10.31 -7.91
CA GLU A 145 -8.96 -11.12 -8.97
C GLU A 145 -7.86 -10.33 -9.70
N ASP A 146 -8.17 -9.10 -10.13
CA ASP A 146 -7.23 -8.26 -10.87
C ASP A 146 -5.96 -7.98 -10.04
N PHE A 147 -6.11 -7.64 -8.75
CA PHE A 147 -4.97 -7.41 -7.86
C PHE A 147 -4.17 -8.69 -7.56
N THR A 148 -4.84 -9.83 -7.43
CA THR A 148 -4.19 -11.12 -7.23
C THR A 148 -3.39 -11.54 -8.46
N ASN A 149 -3.93 -11.35 -9.66
CA ASN A 149 -3.24 -11.65 -10.91
C ASN A 149 -2.03 -10.74 -11.13
N TYR A 150 -2.18 -9.45 -10.84
CA TYR A 150 -1.05 -8.50 -10.86
C TYR A 150 0.07 -8.93 -9.91
N ALA A 151 -0.28 -9.24 -8.65
CA ALA A 151 0.68 -9.71 -7.67
C ALA A 151 1.39 -11.00 -8.11
N ALA A 152 0.65 -11.95 -8.69
CA ALA A 152 1.21 -13.22 -9.16
C ALA A 152 2.27 -13.03 -10.25
N VAL A 153 2.08 -12.09 -11.18
CA VAL A 153 3.08 -11.76 -12.21
C VAL A 153 4.36 -11.24 -11.56
N LEU A 154 4.26 -10.34 -10.58
CA LEU A 154 5.43 -9.81 -9.88
C LEU A 154 6.12 -10.86 -9.02
N PHE A 155 5.37 -11.72 -8.34
CA PHE A 155 5.93 -12.81 -7.55
C PHE A 155 6.77 -13.75 -8.40
N GLU A 156 6.31 -14.08 -9.59
CA GLU A 156 7.07 -14.94 -10.50
C GLU A 156 8.28 -14.21 -11.07
N ALA A 157 8.11 -12.96 -11.53
CA ALA A 157 9.19 -12.20 -12.17
C ALA A 157 10.35 -11.90 -11.21
N PHE A 158 10.05 -11.66 -9.92
CA PHE A 158 11.05 -11.29 -8.92
C PHE A 158 11.42 -12.44 -7.98
N ARG A 159 10.99 -13.66 -8.32
CA ARG A 159 11.28 -14.87 -7.54
C ARG A 159 12.77 -15.01 -7.24
N GLY A 160 13.09 -15.18 -5.95
CA GLY A 160 14.47 -15.34 -5.48
C GLY A 160 15.32 -14.07 -5.48
N LYS A 161 14.79 -12.93 -5.94
CA LYS A 161 15.43 -11.61 -5.86
C LYS A 161 14.84 -10.73 -4.76
N VAL A 162 13.55 -10.87 -4.50
CA VAL A 162 12.81 -10.11 -3.48
C VAL A 162 12.34 -11.03 -2.38
N HIS A 163 12.72 -10.71 -1.12
CA HIS A 163 12.37 -11.49 0.06
C HIS A 163 11.36 -10.80 0.98
N TYR A 164 11.17 -9.49 0.83
CA TYR A 164 10.27 -8.69 1.64
C TYR A 164 9.22 -8.00 0.78
N TRP A 165 7.95 -8.29 1.06
CA TRP A 165 6.83 -7.80 0.28
C TRP A 165 5.83 -7.08 1.18
N VAL A 166 5.42 -5.91 0.74
CA VAL A 166 4.29 -5.17 1.33
C VAL A 166 3.13 -5.25 0.34
N SER A 167 2.05 -5.91 0.74
CA SER A 167 0.89 -6.10 -0.12
C SER A 167 0.12 -4.81 -0.36
N LEU A 168 -0.30 -4.14 0.71
CA LEU A 168 -0.98 -2.84 0.68
C LEU A 168 -0.23 -1.84 1.56
N ASN A 169 0.05 -0.65 1.02
CA ASN A 169 0.52 0.45 1.84
C ASN A 169 -0.63 1.18 2.49
N GLU A 170 -0.63 1.20 3.83
CA GLU A 170 -1.50 2.05 4.64
C GLU A 170 -2.96 2.00 4.19
N GLN A 171 -3.56 0.80 4.26
CA GLN A 171 -4.95 0.61 3.86
C GLN A 171 -5.90 1.58 4.57
N ASN A 172 -5.65 1.86 5.85
CA ASN A 172 -6.42 2.83 6.62
C ASN A 172 -6.35 4.25 6.05
N ILE A 173 -5.25 4.63 5.42
CA ILE A 173 -5.08 5.96 4.82
C ILE A 173 -5.83 6.06 3.49
N PHE A 174 -5.60 5.14 2.53
CA PHE A 174 -6.26 5.30 1.24
C PHE A 174 -7.79 5.12 1.34
N THR A 175 -8.28 4.26 2.24
CA THR A 175 -9.73 4.11 2.45
C THR A 175 -10.34 5.34 3.11
N SER A 176 -9.72 5.87 4.17
CA SER A 176 -10.23 7.04 4.89
C SER A 176 -10.10 8.32 4.06
N LEU A 177 -8.94 8.58 3.47
CA LEU A 177 -8.73 9.81 2.69
C LEU A 177 -9.46 9.79 1.34
N GLY A 178 -9.65 8.61 0.74
CA GLY A 178 -10.34 8.47 -0.53
C GLY A 178 -11.85 8.48 -0.42
N TYR A 179 -12.41 7.86 0.63
CA TYR A 179 -13.85 7.60 0.73
C TYR A 179 -14.56 8.27 1.91
N LEU A 180 -13.82 8.83 2.88
CA LEU A 180 -14.40 9.56 4.00
C LEU A 180 -14.10 11.07 3.91
N LEU A 181 -12.88 11.44 3.55
CA LEU A 181 -12.42 12.83 3.60
C LEU A 181 -12.27 13.48 2.20
N ALA A 182 -12.44 12.75 1.12
CA ALA A 182 -12.29 13.22 -0.27
C ALA A 182 -10.93 13.91 -0.57
N ALA A 183 -9.92 13.60 0.23
CA ALA A 183 -8.58 14.19 0.11
C ALA A 183 -7.66 13.41 -0.85
N HIS A 184 -7.99 12.15 -1.13
CA HIS A 184 -7.34 11.29 -2.11
C HIS A 184 -8.35 10.83 -3.17
N PRO A 185 -7.90 10.24 -4.30
CA PRO A 185 -8.80 9.56 -5.22
C PRO A 185 -9.59 8.45 -4.51
N PRO A 186 -10.84 8.20 -4.86
CA PRO A 186 -11.66 8.85 -5.87
C PRO A 186 -12.31 10.17 -5.45
N GLY A 187 -12.05 10.67 -4.25
CA GLY A 187 -12.55 11.97 -3.80
C GLY A 187 -14.01 11.94 -3.30
N VAL A 188 -14.39 10.89 -2.61
CA VAL A 188 -15.73 10.64 -2.09
C VAL A 188 -15.80 10.98 -0.60
N THR A 189 -16.97 11.42 -0.13
CA THR A 189 -17.28 11.58 1.29
C THR A 189 -18.51 10.73 1.61
N ASP A 190 -18.29 9.45 1.92
CA ASP A 190 -19.32 8.48 2.23
C ASP A 190 -18.77 7.40 3.17
N PRO A 191 -19.11 7.43 4.47
CA PRO A 191 -18.65 6.45 5.43
C PRO A 191 -19.02 5.01 5.08
N LYS A 192 -20.23 4.78 4.52
CA LYS A 192 -20.65 3.45 4.11
C LYS A 192 -19.72 2.86 3.06
N ARG A 193 -19.45 3.64 1.99
CA ARG A 193 -18.52 3.22 0.93
C ARG A 193 -17.10 2.97 1.48
N MET A 194 -16.64 3.79 2.42
CA MET A 194 -15.35 3.56 3.08
C MET A 194 -15.27 2.19 3.75
N TYR A 195 -16.32 1.79 4.51
CA TYR A 195 -16.37 0.48 5.17
C TYR A 195 -16.45 -0.67 4.17
N GLU A 196 -17.24 -0.54 3.10
CA GLU A 196 -17.35 -1.54 2.03
C GLU A 196 -16.02 -1.73 1.31
N VAL A 197 -15.36 -0.63 0.93
CA VAL A 197 -14.03 -0.62 0.30
C VAL A 197 -12.99 -1.25 1.21
N ASN A 198 -13.00 -0.91 2.50
CA ASN A 198 -12.07 -1.52 3.45
C ASN A 198 -12.23 -3.04 3.54
N HIS A 199 -13.47 -3.53 3.54
CA HIS A 199 -13.71 -4.96 3.54
C HIS A 199 -13.21 -5.65 2.26
N ILE A 200 -13.45 -5.06 1.10
CA ILE A 200 -12.95 -5.57 -0.19
C ILE A 200 -11.41 -5.57 -0.22
N ALA A 201 -10.77 -4.52 0.30
CA ALA A 201 -9.31 -4.45 0.40
C ALA A 201 -8.74 -5.56 1.33
N ASN A 202 -9.42 -5.86 2.45
CA ASN A 202 -9.05 -6.99 3.31
C ASN A 202 -9.10 -8.32 2.55
N LEU A 203 -10.17 -8.56 1.78
CA LEU A 203 -10.31 -9.78 0.97
C LEU A 203 -9.24 -9.87 -0.14
N ALA A 204 -8.96 -8.76 -0.81
CA ALA A 204 -7.93 -8.70 -1.84
C ALA A 204 -6.53 -8.97 -1.25
N ASN A 205 -6.23 -8.38 -0.09
CA ASN A 205 -4.99 -8.65 0.62
C ASN A 205 -4.85 -10.13 1.01
N ALA A 206 -5.90 -10.72 1.57
CA ALA A 206 -5.91 -12.14 1.93
C ALA A 206 -5.69 -13.03 0.68
N SER A 207 -6.33 -12.69 -0.44
CA SER A 207 -6.15 -13.41 -1.71
C SER A 207 -4.70 -13.35 -2.21
N VAL A 208 -4.07 -12.18 -2.15
CA VAL A 208 -2.66 -12.00 -2.53
C VAL A 208 -1.71 -12.77 -1.62
N ILE A 209 -1.94 -12.75 -0.30
CA ILE A 209 -1.12 -13.52 0.66
C ILE A 209 -1.27 -15.02 0.40
N ASN A 210 -2.50 -15.50 0.17
CA ASN A 210 -2.72 -16.90 -0.18
C ASN A 210 -2.01 -17.28 -1.48
N LYS A 211 -2.07 -16.43 -2.51
CA LYS A 211 -1.37 -16.62 -3.78
C LYS A 211 0.15 -16.71 -3.59
N PHE A 212 0.73 -15.84 -2.74
CA PHE A 212 2.15 -15.90 -2.37
C PHE A 212 2.56 -17.26 -1.80
N HIS A 213 1.75 -17.80 -0.88
CA HIS A 213 1.99 -19.09 -0.27
C HIS A 213 1.76 -20.26 -1.24
N GLU A 214 0.68 -20.23 -2.04
CA GLU A 214 0.41 -21.22 -3.09
C GLU A 214 1.57 -21.34 -4.08
N MET A 215 2.10 -20.20 -4.51
CA MET A 215 3.24 -20.14 -5.43
C MET A 215 4.57 -20.48 -4.74
N LYS A 216 4.58 -20.70 -3.41
CA LYS A 216 5.80 -20.99 -2.63
C LYS A 216 6.89 -19.95 -2.87
N ILE A 217 6.53 -18.66 -2.85
CA ILE A 217 7.49 -17.57 -3.00
C ILE A 217 8.36 -17.50 -1.74
N PRO A 218 9.70 -17.48 -1.88
CA PRO A 218 10.58 -17.35 -0.72
C PRO A 218 10.48 -15.93 -0.13
N GLY A 219 10.43 -15.82 1.20
CA GLY A 219 10.41 -14.54 1.89
C GLY A 219 9.19 -14.31 2.78
N LYS A 220 8.83 -13.06 2.97
CA LYS A 220 7.75 -12.62 3.86
C LYS A 220 6.86 -11.62 3.14
N ILE A 221 5.55 -11.68 3.41
CA ILE A 221 4.55 -10.75 2.88
C ILE A 221 3.61 -10.31 3.99
N GLY A 222 3.17 -9.05 3.92
CA GLY A 222 2.14 -8.49 4.79
C GLY A 222 1.83 -7.05 4.42
N PRO A 223 0.75 -6.45 4.95
CA PRO A 223 0.44 -5.04 4.75
C PRO A 223 1.31 -4.14 5.64
N SER A 224 1.31 -2.85 5.36
CA SER A 224 1.79 -1.81 6.28
C SER A 224 0.66 -0.87 6.66
N PHE A 225 0.68 -0.36 7.90
CA PHE A 225 -0.32 0.55 8.43
C PHE A 225 0.30 1.84 8.95
N ALA A 226 -0.39 2.96 8.75
CA ALA A 226 -0.13 4.18 9.47
C ALA A 226 -0.83 4.08 10.83
N TYR A 227 -0.06 3.87 11.89
CA TYR A 227 -0.57 3.71 13.24
C TYR A 227 -0.23 4.92 14.10
N SER A 228 -1.25 5.51 14.70
CA SER A 228 -1.11 6.61 15.67
C SER A 228 -1.87 6.23 16.93
N PRO A 229 -1.18 5.88 18.01
CA PRO A 229 -1.83 5.47 19.25
C PRO A 229 -2.60 6.62 19.91
N ASN A 230 -3.76 6.31 20.46
CA ASN A 230 -4.59 7.26 21.18
C ASN A 230 -4.40 7.07 22.70
N TYR A 231 -4.01 8.13 23.38
CA TYR A 231 -3.81 8.12 24.84
C TYR A 231 -4.86 8.98 25.55
N PRO A 232 -5.40 8.51 26.69
CA PRO A 232 -6.31 9.33 27.49
C PRO A 232 -5.54 10.53 28.06
N ILE A 233 -6.19 11.70 28.09
CA ILE A 233 -5.59 12.94 28.62
C ILE A 233 -5.30 12.86 30.14
N ASN A 234 -6.04 12.00 30.87
CA ASN A 234 -5.88 11.70 32.29
C ASN A 234 -6.55 10.37 32.63
N SER A 235 -6.55 9.98 33.92
CA SER A 235 -7.14 8.74 34.40
C SER A 235 -8.65 8.79 34.67
N ASP A 236 -9.37 9.82 34.25
CA ASP A 236 -10.84 9.85 34.29
C ASP A 236 -11.40 8.72 33.41
N PRO A 237 -12.32 7.87 33.94
CA PRO A 237 -12.90 6.77 33.18
C PRO A 237 -13.51 7.18 31.84
N LYS A 238 -14.09 8.40 31.74
CA LYS A 238 -14.63 8.92 30.50
C LYS A 238 -13.56 9.18 29.44
N ASN A 239 -12.39 9.67 29.86
CA ASN A 239 -11.29 9.94 28.95
C ASN A 239 -10.59 8.64 28.53
N ILE A 240 -10.52 7.66 29.43
CA ILE A 240 -10.01 6.31 29.09
C ILE A 240 -10.94 5.68 28.05
N LEU A 241 -12.25 5.65 28.27
CA LEU A 241 -13.22 5.10 27.33
C LEU A 241 -13.21 5.83 25.98
N ALA A 242 -13.04 7.15 25.99
CA ALA A 242 -12.94 7.93 24.76
C ALA A 242 -11.68 7.56 23.95
N ALA A 243 -10.53 7.35 24.62
CA ALA A 243 -9.30 6.90 23.97
C ALA A 243 -9.44 5.47 23.41
N GLU A 244 -10.05 4.55 24.17
CA GLU A 244 -10.32 3.18 23.71
C GLU A 244 -11.23 3.16 22.48
N ASN A 245 -12.33 3.93 22.49
CA ASN A 245 -13.22 4.05 21.33
C ASN A 245 -12.52 4.65 20.11
N ALA A 246 -11.64 5.64 20.31
CA ALA A 246 -10.87 6.21 19.23
C ALA A 246 -9.88 5.19 18.66
N GLU A 247 -9.24 4.39 19.51
CA GLU A 247 -8.30 3.33 19.11
C GLU A 247 -9.03 2.25 18.29
N ASP A 248 -10.21 1.80 18.75
CA ASP A 248 -11.04 0.83 18.04
C ASP A 248 -11.42 1.31 16.63
N LEU A 249 -11.72 2.60 16.46
CA LEU A 249 -12.14 3.17 15.19
C LEU A 249 -10.97 3.55 14.28
N MET A 250 -9.84 3.97 14.83
CA MET A 250 -8.73 4.53 14.04
C MET A 250 -7.59 3.53 13.82
N ALA A 251 -7.53 2.46 14.61
CA ALA A 251 -6.46 1.46 14.53
C ALA A 251 -6.99 0.02 14.48
N HIS A 252 -7.70 -0.42 15.51
CA HIS A 252 -8.11 -1.82 15.66
C HIS A 252 -9.06 -2.27 14.54
N TYR A 253 -9.91 -1.38 14.01
CA TYR A 253 -10.79 -1.69 12.88
C TYR A 253 -10.03 -2.26 11.68
N TRP A 254 -8.79 -1.83 11.44
CA TRP A 254 -7.94 -2.37 10.38
C TRP A 254 -7.02 -3.47 10.88
N LEU A 255 -6.36 -3.27 12.03
CA LEU A 255 -5.32 -4.18 12.51
C LEU A 255 -5.87 -5.53 13.00
N ASP A 256 -7.00 -5.54 13.72
CA ASP A 256 -7.53 -6.75 14.31
C ASP A 256 -7.96 -7.77 13.27
N VAL A 257 -8.43 -7.33 12.11
CA VAL A 257 -8.74 -8.22 10.98
C VAL A 257 -7.50 -8.98 10.52
N TYR A 258 -6.34 -8.34 10.53
CA TYR A 258 -5.09 -8.98 10.11
C TYR A 258 -4.44 -9.83 11.21
N LEU A 259 -4.58 -9.40 12.47
CA LEU A 259 -3.94 -10.08 13.61
C LEU A 259 -4.80 -11.21 14.17
N TRP A 260 -6.12 -11.02 14.19
CA TRP A 260 -7.06 -11.91 14.88
C TRP A 260 -8.13 -12.50 13.94
N GLY A 261 -8.27 -11.98 12.72
CA GLY A 261 -9.30 -12.41 11.77
C GLY A 261 -10.72 -11.90 12.10
N GLU A 262 -10.84 -10.94 13.00
CA GLU A 262 -12.11 -10.42 13.49
C GLU A 262 -12.09 -8.89 13.52
N TYR A 263 -13.25 -8.26 13.27
CA TYR A 263 -13.43 -6.82 13.49
C TYR A 263 -13.71 -6.55 14.97
N PRO A 264 -13.21 -5.45 15.56
CA PRO A 264 -13.53 -5.08 16.94
C PRO A 264 -15.04 -4.79 17.08
N ILE A 265 -15.64 -5.24 18.18
CA ILE A 265 -17.09 -5.18 18.41
C ILE A 265 -17.62 -3.73 18.36
N ALA A 266 -16.88 -2.77 18.93
CA ALA A 266 -17.27 -1.36 18.92
C ALA A 266 -17.32 -0.81 17.50
N ALA A 267 -16.32 -1.12 16.69
CA ALA A 267 -16.27 -0.72 15.28
C ALA A 267 -17.36 -1.41 14.45
N MET A 268 -17.68 -2.68 14.75
CA MET A 268 -18.79 -3.40 14.10
C MET A 268 -20.15 -2.78 14.38
N ASN A 269 -20.41 -2.34 15.61
CA ASN A 269 -21.66 -1.67 15.95
C ASN A 269 -21.87 -0.37 15.17
N LEU A 270 -20.80 0.36 14.87
CA LEU A 270 -20.82 1.55 14.03
C LEU A 270 -20.90 1.21 12.54
N SER A 271 -20.19 0.17 12.10
CA SER A 271 -20.17 -0.22 10.69
C SER A 271 -21.42 -0.99 10.27
N LEU A 272 -22.06 -1.77 11.17
CA LEU A 272 -23.31 -2.46 10.89
C LEU A 272 -24.49 -1.52 10.60
N ILE A 273 -24.41 -0.26 11.03
CA ILE A 273 -25.33 0.78 10.58
C ILE A 273 -25.14 1.09 9.09
N HIS A 274 -23.98 0.75 8.53
CA HIS A 274 -23.56 1.13 7.18
C HIS A 274 -23.35 -0.06 6.23
N ILE A 275 -23.18 -1.31 6.73
CA ILE A 275 -22.93 -2.50 5.92
C ILE A 275 -24.16 -3.43 6.00
N SER A 276 -24.75 -3.75 4.86
CA SER A 276 -25.95 -4.59 4.78
C SER A 276 -25.69 -6.11 4.71
N GLU A 277 -24.45 -6.58 4.78
CA GLU A 277 -24.11 -8.01 4.72
C GLU A 277 -23.43 -8.50 5.99
N PRO A 278 -24.04 -9.47 6.73
CA PRO A 278 -23.41 -10.11 7.88
C PRO A 278 -22.57 -11.32 7.41
N THR A 279 -21.49 -11.12 6.71
CA THR A 279 -20.54 -12.21 6.47
C THR A 279 -19.32 -11.99 7.34
N ARG A 280 -19.16 -12.82 8.38
CA ARG A 280 -17.88 -12.95 9.07
C ARG A 280 -16.88 -13.46 8.05
N PRO A 281 -15.86 -12.70 7.66
CA PRO A 281 -14.79 -13.25 6.86
C PRO A 281 -14.05 -14.25 7.73
N ARG A 282 -14.10 -15.53 7.39
CA ARG A 282 -13.07 -16.46 7.83
C ARG A 282 -11.86 -16.16 6.96
N LEU A 283 -11.01 -15.26 7.44
CA LEU A 283 -9.67 -15.13 6.94
C LEU A 283 -8.89 -16.31 7.53
N ILE A 284 -8.60 -17.31 6.70
CA ILE A 284 -7.76 -18.47 7.04
C ILE A 284 -6.33 -18.13 6.67
#